data_2ff286365ea4b8470a67dc844ef5d617
#
_entry.id   2ff286365ea4b8470a67dc844ef5d617
#
_cell.length_a   1.000
_cell.length_b   1.000
_cell.length_c   1.000
_cell.angle_alpha   90.00
_cell.angle_beta   90.00
_cell.angle_gamma   90.00
#
_symmetry.space_group_name_H-M   'P 1'
#
loop_
_entity.id
_entity.type
_entity.pdbx_description
1 polymer ?
#
loop_
_entity_poly.entity_id
_entity_poly.type
_entity_poly.pdbx_seq_one_letter_code
_entity_poly.pdbx_strand_id
1 'polypeptide(L)'
;MLENPVKSIYLGVGSNLGNKRKYIEQAKLRLLQNNIKIKKTSSFYESLSWPNPDNPKFLNIVLEVVTDLSPIKLLNVCKKIEVSLGRKKRSKNAPRECDIDLLDYNGKKIDKNIILPHPRMHIRNFVLLPLYELNKAWIHPDLKLPIKKLILSLGNKDL
;
A
#
# COMPACT_ATOMS: atom_id res chain seq x y z
N MET A 1 5.13 -26.93 17.48
CA MET A 1 5.95 -26.27 16.47
C MET A 1 5.31 -24.93 16.11
N LEU A 2 6.05 -23.87 16.33
CA LEU A 2 5.56 -22.56 15.93
C LEU A 2 5.58 -22.49 14.42
N GLU A 3 4.42 -22.36 13.80
CA GLU A 3 4.35 -22.07 12.37
C GLU A 3 5.01 -20.71 12.12
N ASN A 4 5.93 -20.66 11.16
CA ASN A 4 6.43 -19.38 10.69
C ASN A 4 5.23 -18.57 10.18
N PRO A 5 5.08 -17.29 10.59
CA PRO A 5 4.02 -16.47 10.03
C PRO A 5 4.09 -16.51 8.51
N VAL A 6 2.97 -16.77 7.87
CA VAL A 6 2.88 -16.79 6.40
C VAL A 6 3.32 -15.43 5.89
N LYS A 7 4.46 -15.41 5.20
CA LYS A 7 4.97 -14.19 4.59
C LYS A 7 4.14 -13.90 3.34
N SER A 8 3.78 -12.65 3.17
CA SER A 8 2.90 -12.22 2.09
C SER A 8 3.40 -10.93 1.48
N ILE A 9 2.84 -10.62 0.31
CA ILE A 9 3.13 -9.39 -0.41
C ILE A 9 1.96 -8.45 -0.22
N TYR A 10 2.22 -7.23 0.23
CA TYR A 10 1.19 -6.22 0.47
C TYR A 10 1.41 -4.98 -0.38
N LEU A 11 0.33 -4.52 -1.01
CA LEU A 11 0.29 -3.27 -1.78
C LEU A 11 -0.67 -2.30 -1.10
N GLY A 12 -0.29 -1.03 -1.04
CA GLY A 12 -1.19 0.06 -0.71
C GLY A 12 -1.70 0.71 -1.99
N VAL A 13 -3.00 0.92 -2.11
CA VAL A 13 -3.60 1.58 -3.28
C VAL A 13 -4.43 2.76 -2.79
N GLY A 14 -4.15 3.94 -3.34
CA GLY A 14 -4.85 5.15 -2.95
C GLY A 14 -5.19 6.04 -4.13
N SER A 15 -6.17 6.91 -3.93
CA SER A 15 -6.59 7.92 -4.91
C SER A 15 -7.13 9.14 -4.19
N ASN A 16 -6.79 10.34 -4.67
CA ASN A 16 -7.37 11.60 -4.17
C ASN A 16 -7.74 12.57 -5.29
N LEU A 17 -7.96 12.06 -6.50
CA LEU A 17 -8.35 12.86 -7.65
C LEU A 17 -9.43 12.15 -8.47
N GLY A 18 -10.51 12.87 -8.78
CA GLY A 18 -11.60 12.33 -9.59
C GLY A 18 -12.45 11.28 -8.84
N ASN A 19 -12.91 10.27 -9.55
CA ASN A 19 -13.68 9.18 -8.98
C ASN A 19 -12.73 8.17 -8.32
N LYS A 20 -12.41 8.38 -7.06
CA LYS A 20 -11.41 7.64 -6.30
C LYS A 20 -11.69 6.13 -6.27
N ARG A 21 -12.93 5.76 -5.95
CA ARG A 21 -13.33 4.35 -5.88
C ARG A 21 -13.16 3.67 -7.23
N LYS A 22 -13.55 4.33 -8.32
CA LYS A 22 -13.41 3.81 -9.67
C LYS A 22 -11.94 3.56 -10.02
N TYR A 23 -11.05 4.50 -9.71
CA TYR A 23 -9.63 4.32 -9.97
C TYR A 23 -9.04 3.16 -9.18
N ILE A 24 -9.42 3.00 -7.92
CA ILE A 24 -8.96 1.87 -7.09
C ILE A 24 -9.47 0.54 -7.68
N GLU A 25 -10.73 0.46 -8.08
CA GLU A 25 -11.28 -0.76 -8.69
C GLU A 25 -10.60 -1.08 -10.04
N GLN A 26 -10.30 -0.06 -10.84
CA GLN A 26 -9.56 -0.23 -12.07
C GLN A 26 -8.12 -0.68 -11.83
N ALA A 27 -7.46 -0.17 -10.79
CA ALA A 27 -6.13 -0.62 -10.39
C ALA A 27 -6.13 -2.11 -10.06
N LYS A 28 -7.11 -2.57 -9.30
CA LYS A 28 -7.27 -4.01 -8.97
C LYS A 28 -7.42 -4.86 -10.23
N LEU A 29 -8.25 -4.41 -11.17
CA LEU A 29 -8.45 -5.14 -12.43
C LEU A 29 -7.15 -5.20 -13.24
N ARG A 30 -6.39 -4.11 -13.32
CA ARG A 30 -5.13 -4.09 -14.07
C ARG A 30 -4.04 -4.93 -13.41
N LEU A 31 -4.03 -5.04 -12.08
CA LEU A 31 -3.16 -5.97 -11.38
C LEU A 31 -3.45 -7.41 -11.84
N LEU A 32 -4.74 -7.80 -11.86
CA LEU A 32 -5.13 -9.13 -12.34
C LEU A 32 -4.72 -9.36 -13.79
N GLN A 33 -4.85 -8.37 -14.66
CA GLN A 33 -4.45 -8.45 -16.06
C GLN A 33 -2.94 -8.62 -16.23
N ASN A 34 -2.16 -8.26 -15.23
CA ASN A 34 -0.71 -8.43 -15.19
C ASN A 34 -0.25 -9.65 -14.38
N ASN A 35 -1.14 -10.63 -14.19
CA ASN A 35 -0.87 -11.87 -13.46
C ASN A 35 -0.50 -11.65 -11.98
N ILE A 36 -0.99 -10.59 -11.39
CA ILE A 36 -0.88 -10.34 -9.96
C ILE A 36 -2.22 -10.71 -9.33
N LYS A 37 -2.26 -11.85 -8.65
CA LYS A 37 -3.48 -12.37 -8.04
C LYS A 37 -3.75 -11.63 -6.73
N ILE A 38 -4.97 -11.13 -6.56
CA ILE A 38 -5.39 -10.51 -5.32
C ILE A 38 -5.95 -11.61 -4.41
N LYS A 39 -5.30 -11.83 -3.28
CA LYS A 39 -5.70 -12.83 -2.29
C LYS A 39 -6.67 -12.25 -1.27
N LYS A 40 -6.45 -11.02 -0.82
CA LYS A 40 -7.31 -10.31 0.13
C LYS A 40 -7.38 -8.84 -0.22
N THR A 41 -8.52 -8.23 0.04
CA THR A 41 -8.75 -6.78 -0.12
C THR A 41 -9.30 -6.22 1.17
N SER A 42 -8.71 -5.13 1.68
CA SER A 42 -9.24 -4.43 2.84
C SER A 42 -10.49 -3.62 2.52
N SER A 43 -11.16 -3.14 3.55
CA SER A 43 -12.16 -2.08 3.44
C SER A 43 -11.51 -0.78 2.98
N PHE A 44 -12.31 0.21 2.59
CA PHE A 44 -11.84 1.55 2.25
C PHE A 44 -11.57 2.37 3.50
N TYR A 45 -10.47 3.13 3.51
CA TYR A 45 -10.09 4.05 4.58
C TYR A 45 -9.81 5.41 4.00
N GLU A 46 -10.35 6.46 4.59
CA GLU A 46 -10.02 7.84 4.20
C GLU A 46 -8.81 8.34 4.99
N SER A 47 -8.01 9.20 4.38
CA SER A 47 -6.92 9.89 5.06
C SER A 47 -6.75 11.31 4.52
N LEU A 48 -6.21 12.19 5.37
CA LEU A 48 -5.84 13.54 4.96
C LEU A 48 -4.68 13.49 3.96
N SER A 49 -4.66 14.43 3.02
CA SER A 49 -3.51 14.63 2.14
C SER A 49 -2.33 15.22 2.90
N TRP A 50 -1.14 14.84 2.49
CA TRP A 50 0.10 15.37 3.05
C TRP A 50 0.96 15.93 1.91
N PRO A 51 1.67 17.05 2.11
CA PRO A 51 1.77 17.87 3.31
C PRO A 51 0.62 18.86 3.48
N ASN A 52 -0.21 19.06 2.45
CA ASN A 52 -1.32 20.02 2.49
C ASN A 52 -2.65 19.31 2.76
N PRO A 53 -3.20 19.43 4.00
CA PRO A 53 -4.47 18.77 4.34
C PRO A 53 -5.69 19.40 3.63
N ASP A 54 -5.53 20.58 3.00
CA ASP A 54 -6.60 21.20 2.22
C ASP A 54 -6.80 20.53 0.85
N ASN A 55 -5.81 19.76 0.38
CA ASN A 55 -5.98 18.92 -0.81
C ASN A 55 -7.03 17.84 -0.56
N PRO A 56 -7.68 17.31 -1.62
CA PRO A 56 -8.68 16.26 -1.44
C PRO A 56 -8.13 15.08 -0.64
N LYS A 57 -8.98 14.52 0.23
CA LYS A 57 -8.63 13.34 1.03
C LYS A 57 -8.35 12.15 0.11
N PHE A 58 -7.44 11.30 0.55
CA PHE A 58 -7.22 10.00 -0.06
C PHE A 58 -8.30 9.00 0.35
N LEU A 59 -8.68 8.16 -0.59
CA LEU A 59 -9.34 6.90 -0.33
C LEU A 59 -8.28 5.81 -0.50
N ASN A 60 -8.16 4.90 0.49
CA ASN A 60 -7.07 3.93 0.55
C ASN A 60 -7.59 2.53 0.81
N ILE A 61 -6.91 1.55 0.23
CA ILE A 61 -7.04 0.13 0.58
C ILE A 61 -5.66 -0.49 0.69
N VAL A 62 -5.59 -1.66 1.33
CA VAL A 62 -4.43 -2.55 1.26
C VAL A 62 -4.85 -3.86 0.63
N LEU A 63 -3.99 -4.38 -0.23
CA LEU A 63 -4.17 -5.66 -0.92
C LEU A 63 -3.08 -6.64 -0.46
N GLU A 64 -3.47 -7.87 -0.21
CA GLU A 64 -2.54 -8.99 -0.16
C GLU A 64 -2.55 -9.64 -1.53
N VAL A 65 -1.38 -9.79 -2.14
CA VAL A 65 -1.26 -10.30 -3.51
C VAL A 65 -0.30 -11.48 -3.59
N VAL A 66 -0.45 -12.25 -4.67
CA VAL A 66 0.45 -13.35 -5.02
C VAL A 66 0.94 -13.11 -6.45
N THR A 67 2.26 -13.20 -6.64
CA THR A 67 2.88 -13.00 -7.95
C THR A 67 4.24 -13.69 -8.00
N ASP A 68 4.67 -14.07 -9.20
CA ASP A 68 6.02 -14.58 -9.46
C ASP A 68 7.02 -13.46 -9.78
N LEU A 69 6.55 -12.23 -9.90
CA LEU A 69 7.42 -11.07 -10.18
C LEU A 69 8.34 -10.77 -9.00
N SER A 70 9.59 -10.45 -9.30
CA SER A 70 10.52 -9.92 -8.29
C SER A 70 10.03 -8.57 -7.76
N PRO A 71 10.53 -8.09 -6.60
CA PRO A 71 10.12 -6.79 -6.06
C PRO A 71 10.27 -5.65 -7.07
N ILE A 72 11.38 -5.58 -7.78
CA ILE A 72 11.61 -4.51 -8.78
C ILE A 72 10.63 -4.61 -9.95
N LYS A 73 10.40 -5.83 -10.45
CA LYS A 73 9.46 -6.02 -11.56
C LYS A 73 8.03 -5.71 -11.14
N LEU A 74 7.65 -6.10 -9.94
CA LEU A 74 6.33 -5.77 -9.38
C LEU A 74 6.16 -4.25 -9.25
N LEU A 75 7.16 -3.55 -8.72
CA LEU A 75 7.13 -2.10 -8.62
C LEU A 75 6.97 -1.44 -10.00
N ASN A 76 7.69 -1.93 -11.01
CA ASN A 76 7.60 -1.40 -12.37
C ASN A 76 6.21 -1.59 -12.96
N VAL A 77 5.58 -2.74 -12.74
CA VAL A 77 4.20 -2.99 -13.17
C VAL A 77 3.24 -2.02 -12.47
N CYS A 78 3.38 -1.83 -11.17
CA CYS A 78 2.55 -0.88 -10.42
C CYS A 78 2.66 0.54 -10.98
N LYS A 79 3.86 0.99 -11.31
CA LYS A 79 4.08 2.32 -11.91
C LYS A 79 3.45 2.44 -13.30
N LYS A 80 3.52 1.41 -14.12
CA LYS A 80 2.85 1.37 -15.43
C LYS A 80 1.34 1.44 -15.28
N ILE A 81 0.79 0.77 -14.30
CA ILE A 81 -0.65 0.82 -13.99
C ILE A 81 -1.04 2.24 -13.61
N GLU A 82 -0.29 2.90 -12.73
CA GLU A 82 -0.54 4.30 -12.35
C GLU A 82 -0.64 5.20 -13.58
N VAL A 83 0.32 5.10 -14.49
CA VAL A 83 0.34 5.89 -15.74
C VAL A 83 -0.88 5.56 -16.61
N SER A 84 -1.22 4.29 -16.74
CA SER A 84 -2.37 3.84 -17.55
C SER A 84 -3.71 4.34 -17.02
N LEU A 85 -3.78 4.68 -15.73
CA LEU A 85 -4.98 5.23 -15.08
C LEU A 85 -5.02 6.77 -15.12
N GLY A 86 -4.09 7.39 -15.82
CA GLY A 86 -4.08 8.82 -16.05
C GLY A 86 -3.07 9.64 -15.26
N ARG A 87 -2.25 8.98 -14.41
CA ARG A 87 -1.24 9.69 -13.63
C ARG A 87 -0.22 10.36 -14.56
N LYS A 88 -0.11 11.66 -14.42
CA LYS A 88 0.81 12.50 -15.20
C LYS A 88 1.91 13.04 -14.29
N LYS A 89 3.02 13.47 -14.93
CA LYS A 89 4.05 14.18 -14.20
C LYS A 89 3.49 15.53 -13.74
N ARG A 90 3.39 15.70 -12.43
CA ARG A 90 2.89 16.93 -11.78
C ARG A 90 3.87 17.33 -10.69
N SER A 91 3.60 18.47 -10.04
CA SER A 91 4.39 18.86 -8.88
C SER A 91 4.32 17.78 -7.79
N LYS A 92 5.39 17.69 -7.02
CA LYS A 92 5.49 16.73 -5.91
C LYS A 92 4.28 16.89 -4.96
N ASN A 93 3.69 15.78 -4.56
CA ASN A 93 2.53 15.72 -3.66
C ASN A 93 1.24 16.32 -4.22
N ALA A 94 1.16 16.58 -5.53
CA ALA A 94 -0.10 16.98 -6.17
C ALA A 94 -1.14 15.85 -6.10
N PRO A 95 -2.44 16.16 -6.12
CA PRO A 95 -3.49 15.15 -6.22
C PRO A 95 -3.26 14.20 -7.40
N ARG A 96 -3.60 12.93 -7.23
CA ARG A 96 -3.34 11.90 -8.25
C ARG A 96 -4.49 10.90 -8.36
N GLU A 97 -4.68 10.40 -9.57
CA GLU A 97 -5.73 9.43 -9.88
C GLU A 97 -5.51 8.13 -9.14
N CYS A 98 -4.27 7.64 -9.12
CA CYS A 98 -3.94 6.38 -8.46
C CYS A 98 -2.49 6.37 -8.00
N ASP A 99 -2.29 5.80 -6.81
CA ASP A 99 -1.00 5.62 -6.18
C ASP A 99 -0.92 4.17 -5.70
N ILE A 100 0.09 3.42 -6.15
CA ILE A 100 0.27 2.02 -5.77
C ILE A 100 1.64 1.87 -5.13
N ASP A 101 1.67 1.60 -3.84
CA ASP A 101 2.90 1.43 -3.08
C ASP A 101 3.14 -0.05 -2.78
N LEU A 102 4.36 -0.51 -3.00
CA LEU A 102 4.80 -1.81 -2.49
C LEU A 102 5.18 -1.65 -1.03
N LEU A 103 4.40 -2.26 -0.14
CA LEU A 103 4.55 -2.10 1.30
C LEU A 103 5.50 -3.11 1.91
N ASP A 104 5.26 -4.38 1.65
CA ASP A 104 6.03 -5.50 2.18
C ASP A 104 6.06 -6.62 1.14
N TYR A 105 7.22 -7.20 0.94
CA TYR A 105 7.42 -8.32 0.02
C TYR A 105 8.01 -9.50 0.78
N ASN A 106 7.13 -10.35 1.30
CA ASN A 106 7.52 -11.56 2.04
C ASN A 106 8.50 -11.29 3.20
N GLY A 107 8.40 -10.15 3.86
CA GLY A 107 9.28 -9.77 4.96
C GLY A 107 10.71 -9.45 4.55
N LYS A 108 10.99 -9.27 3.26
CA LYS A 108 12.33 -8.94 2.78
C LYS A 108 12.75 -7.53 3.18
N LYS A 109 14.03 -7.40 3.52
CA LYS A 109 14.68 -6.11 3.74
C LYS A 109 15.54 -5.80 2.52
N ILE A 110 15.25 -4.71 1.83
CA ILE A 110 16.00 -4.28 0.65
C ILE A 110 16.21 -2.77 0.79
N ASP A 111 17.44 -2.32 0.54
CA ASP A 111 17.79 -0.90 0.62
C ASP A 111 18.48 -0.39 -0.65
N LYS A 112 18.52 -1.20 -1.70
CA LYS A 112 19.16 -0.86 -2.97
C LYS A 112 18.17 -1.01 -4.12
N ASN A 113 18.00 0.03 -4.93
CA ASN A 113 17.07 0.14 -6.05
C ASN A 113 15.60 0.22 -5.66
N ILE A 114 15.23 -0.35 -4.54
CA ILE A 114 13.91 -0.29 -3.90
C ILE A 114 14.13 -0.39 -2.40
N ILE A 115 13.32 0.28 -1.60
CA ILE A 115 13.39 0.20 -0.14
C ILE A 115 12.21 -0.61 0.37
N LEU A 116 12.48 -1.75 1.01
CA LEU A 116 11.49 -2.62 1.64
C LEU A 116 11.90 -2.99 3.07
N PRO A 117 10.98 -3.03 4.02
CA PRO A 117 9.59 -2.59 3.91
C PRO A 117 9.49 -1.11 3.55
N HIS A 118 8.31 -0.68 3.10
CA HIS A 118 8.10 0.73 2.74
C HIS A 118 8.55 1.64 3.89
N PRO A 119 9.38 2.67 3.62
CA PRO A 119 10.07 3.40 4.68
C PRO A 119 9.17 4.21 5.60
N ARG A 120 7.92 4.47 5.23
CA ARG A 120 6.98 5.28 6.02
C ARG A 120 5.74 4.51 6.45
N MET A 121 5.60 3.22 6.12
CA MET A 121 4.36 2.50 6.42
C MET A 121 4.07 2.42 7.92
N HIS A 122 5.10 2.36 8.75
CA HIS A 122 4.97 2.22 10.20
C HIS A 122 4.44 3.48 10.90
N ILE A 123 4.38 4.61 10.20
CA ILE A 123 3.87 5.88 10.72
C ILE A 123 2.59 6.33 10.01
N ARG A 124 1.94 5.45 9.28
CA ARG A 124 0.74 5.76 8.49
C ARG A 124 -0.43 4.88 8.89
N ASN A 125 -1.38 5.45 9.64
CA ASN A 125 -2.59 4.69 10.04
C ASN A 125 -3.41 4.21 8.84
N PHE A 126 -3.43 4.97 7.75
CA PHE A 126 -4.15 4.58 6.53
C PHE A 126 -3.47 3.40 5.79
N VAL A 127 -2.32 2.95 6.26
CA VAL A 127 -1.66 1.70 5.85
C VAL A 127 -1.83 0.65 6.94
N LEU A 128 -1.54 0.99 8.19
CA LEU A 128 -1.53 0.03 9.29
C LEU A 128 -2.92 -0.52 9.61
N LEU A 129 -3.95 0.31 9.62
CA LEU A 129 -5.32 -0.15 9.94
C LEU A 129 -5.86 -1.13 8.89
N PRO A 130 -5.81 -0.82 7.58
CA PRO A 130 -6.22 -1.81 6.58
C PRO A 130 -5.33 -3.05 6.56
N LEU A 131 -4.04 -2.92 6.82
CA LEU A 131 -3.15 -4.07 6.91
C LEU A 131 -3.53 -4.96 8.11
N TYR A 132 -3.83 -4.38 9.26
CA TYR A 132 -4.30 -5.10 10.43
C TYR A 132 -5.60 -5.87 10.14
N GLU A 133 -6.51 -5.29 9.37
CA GLU A 133 -7.72 -5.97 8.93
C GLU A 133 -7.39 -7.27 8.17
N LEU A 134 -6.35 -7.26 7.35
CA LEU A 134 -5.94 -8.42 6.56
C LEU A 134 -5.09 -9.42 7.34
N ASN A 135 -4.22 -8.93 8.22
CA ASN A 135 -3.29 -9.78 8.96
C ASN A 135 -2.96 -9.17 10.33
N LYS A 136 -3.69 -9.63 11.33
CA LYS A 136 -3.52 -9.16 12.72
C LYS A 136 -2.17 -9.55 13.33
N ALA A 137 -1.52 -10.56 12.77
CA ALA A 137 -0.24 -11.08 13.27
C ALA A 137 0.98 -10.51 12.54
N TRP A 138 0.77 -9.54 11.63
CA TRP A 138 1.88 -8.95 10.89
C TRP A 138 2.90 -8.29 11.80
N ILE A 139 4.17 -8.52 11.51
CA ILE A 139 5.30 -7.96 12.24
C ILE A 139 6.14 -7.16 11.24
N HIS A 140 6.48 -5.93 11.60
CA HIS A 140 7.34 -5.08 10.75
C HIS A 140 8.70 -5.76 10.56
N PRO A 141 9.14 -6.04 9.32
CA PRO A 141 10.37 -6.80 9.07
C PRO A 141 11.63 -6.17 9.63
N ASP A 142 11.69 -4.84 9.69
CA ASP A 142 12.86 -4.11 10.15
C ASP A 142 12.79 -3.78 11.64
N LEU A 143 11.68 -3.19 12.09
CA LEU A 143 11.50 -2.79 13.49
C LEU A 143 11.26 -3.96 14.44
N LYS A 144 10.85 -5.12 13.91
CA LYS A 144 10.51 -6.32 14.68
C LYS A 144 9.38 -6.08 15.69
N LEU A 145 8.49 -5.13 15.39
CA LEU A 145 7.34 -4.79 16.23
C LEU A 145 6.05 -5.33 15.63
N PRO A 146 5.16 -5.90 16.46
CA PRO A 146 3.82 -6.29 16.01
C PRO A 146 3.03 -5.08 15.53
N ILE A 147 2.21 -5.28 14.50
CA ILE A 147 1.37 -4.21 13.93
C ILE A 147 0.50 -3.52 14.98
N LYS A 148 -0.03 -4.27 15.94
CA LYS A 148 -0.86 -3.71 17.01
C LYS A 148 -0.10 -2.64 17.81
N LYS A 149 1.17 -2.88 18.12
CA LYS A 149 2.01 -1.89 18.83
C LYS A 149 2.22 -0.63 17.99
N LEU A 150 2.44 -0.79 16.70
CA LEU A 150 2.59 0.35 15.80
C LEU A 150 1.32 1.20 15.74
N ILE A 151 0.16 0.56 15.63
CA ILE A 151 -1.14 1.26 15.63
C ILE A 151 -1.35 2.02 16.94
N LEU A 152 -1.12 1.37 18.08
CA LEU A 152 -1.30 2.01 19.39
C LEU A 152 -0.37 3.20 19.58
N SER A 153 0.83 3.17 19.01
CA SER A 153 1.78 4.27 19.13
C SER A 153 1.38 5.51 18.33
N LEU A 154 0.59 5.36 17.28
CA LEU A 154 0.13 6.48 16.43
C LEU A 154 -1.18 7.10 16.92
N GLY A 155 -2.02 6.36 17.63
CA GLY A 155 -3.35 6.82 18.00
C GLY A 155 -4.21 7.15 16.78
N ASN A 156 -4.83 8.34 16.75
CA ASN A 156 -5.72 8.78 15.66
C ASN A 156 -4.99 9.62 14.60
N LYS A 157 -3.68 9.56 14.54
CA LYS A 157 -2.89 10.36 13.61
C LYS A 157 -3.24 10.02 12.16
N ASP A 158 -3.42 11.03 11.33
CA ASP A 158 -3.67 10.95 9.88
C ASP A 158 -5.03 10.31 9.49
N LEU A 159 -5.96 10.26 10.42
CA LEU A 159 -7.33 9.78 10.15
C LEU A 159 -8.33 10.92 10.05
#